data_62139c63ae5ea4ba24a0a561c7af6e86
#
_entry.id   62139c63ae5ea4ba24a0a561c7af6e86
#
_cell.length_a   1.000
_cell.length_b   1.000
_cell.length_c   1.000
_cell.angle_alpha   90.00
_cell.angle_beta   90.00
_cell.angle_gamma   90.00
#
_symmetry.space_group_name_H-M   'P 1'
#
loop_
_entity.id
_entity.type
_entity.pdbx_description
1 polymer ?
#
loop_
_entity_poly.entity_id
_entity_poly.type
_entity_poly.pdbx_seq_one_letter_code
_entity_poly.pdbx_strand_id
1 'polypeptide(L)'
;KELFESDAVIFFSSIRWGQTNMFYQNLIERLNWIENRHTTLGESNIVKDIETGFICVGQNWNGENVTKIQKDVHKFYGFKPNDDLYWNWQYTKNVNDETQKSYKDSHKKFIKDTKLPK
;
A
#
# COMPACT_ATOMS: atom_id res chain seq x y z
N LYS A 1 -7.41 -3.85 -16.74
CA LYS A 1 -8.33 -4.99 -16.79
C LYS A 1 -8.28 -5.76 -15.47
N GLU A 2 -7.16 -6.36 -15.12
CA GLU A 2 -7.00 -7.20 -13.93
C GLU A 2 -7.43 -6.51 -12.61
N LEU A 3 -7.09 -5.24 -12.43
CA LEU A 3 -7.50 -4.46 -11.26
C LEU A 3 -9.02 -4.48 -11.04
N PHE A 4 -9.80 -4.32 -12.10
CA PHE A 4 -11.27 -4.21 -12.02
C PHE A 4 -12.00 -5.55 -11.95
N GLU A 5 -11.26 -6.63 -12.14
CA GLU A 5 -11.74 -8.01 -12.06
C GLU A 5 -11.30 -8.70 -10.76
N SER A 6 -10.62 -7.96 -9.87
CA SER A 6 -10.10 -8.48 -8.60
C SER A 6 -11.06 -8.22 -7.46
N ASP A 7 -11.15 -9.15 -6.53
CA ASP A 7 -11.87 -8.97 -5.26
C ASP A 7 -11.07 -8.09 -4.29
N ALA A 8 -9.74 -8.17 -4.35
CA ALA A 8 -8.83 -7.38 -3.53
C ALA A 8 -7.53 -7.03 -4.27
N VAL A 9 -6.96 -5.88 -3.94
CA VAL A 9 -5.67 -5.40 -4.46
C VAL A 9 -4.79 -4.92 -3.32
N ILE A 10 -3.60 -5.47 -3.21
CA ILE A 10 -2.61 -5.05 -2.23
C ILE A 10 -1.46 -4.35 -2.95
N PHE A 11 -1.25 -3.11 -2.61
CA PHE A 11 -0.15 -2.31 -3.13
C PHE A 11 1.07 -2.45 -2.23
N PHE A 12 2.22 -2.63 -2.84
CA PHE A 12 3.51 -2.68 -2.16
C PHE A 12 4.37 -1.50 -2.58
N SER A 13 5.00 -0.84 -1.63
CA SER A 13 5.94 0.23 -1.90
C SER A 13 7.12 0.18 -0.94
N SER A 14 8.30 0.55 -1.42
CA SER A 14 9.39 0.92 -0.52
C SER A 14 9.26 2.37 -0.11
N ILE A 15 9.67 2.67 1.13
CA ILE A 15 9.81 4.06 1.56
C ILE A 15 11.13 4.63 1.04
N ARG A 16 11.07 5.79 0.43
CA ARG A 16 12.21 6.57 -0.02
C ARG A 16 12.07 8.00 0.47
N TRP A 17 13.02 8.44 1.29
CA TRP A 17 13.01 9.79 1.85
C TRP A 17 11.67 10.17 2.51
N GLY A 18 11.08 9.23 3.25
CA GLY A 18 9.82 9.43 3.93
C GLY A 18 8.57 9.46 3.03
N GLN A 19 8.68 8.95 1.80
CA GLN A 19 7.59 8.91 0.81
C GLN A 19 7.52 7.55 0.13
N THR A 20 6.47 7.31 -0.62
CA THR A 20 6.37 6.15 -1.52
C THR A 20 7.40 6.24 -2.65
N ASN A 21 7.73 5.10 -3.25
CA ASN A 21 8.62 5.11 -4.41
C ASN A 21 7.92 5.66 -5.66
N MET A 22 8.72 6.06 -6.64
CA MET A 22 8.27 6.67 -7.89
C MET A 22 7.28 5.78 -8.68
N PHE A 23 7.49 4.47 -8.71
CA PHE A 23 6.63 3.57 -9.47
C PHE A 23 5.23 3.50 -8.90
N TYR A 24 5.13 3.44 -7.58
CA TYR A 24 3.84 3.47 -6.90
C TYR A 24 3.14 4.82 -7.11
N GLN A 25 3.87 5.92 -6.98
CA GLN A 25 3.32 7.25 -7.19
C GLN A 25 2.77 7.43 -8.61
N ASN A 26 3.54 7.01 -9.63
CA ASN A 26 3.06 7.02 -11.02
C ASN A 26 1.81 6.18 -11.22
N LEU A 27 1.71 5.02 -10.56
CA LEU A 27 0.52 4.18 -10.64
C LEU A 27 -0.70 4.89 -10.05
N ILE A 28 -0.57 5.47 -8.87
CA ILE A 28 -1.66 6.20 -8.20
C ILE A 28 -2.12 7.40 -9.04
N GLU A 29 -1.20 8.17 -9.60
CA GLU A 29 -1.54 9.29 -10.48
C GLU A 29 -2.30 8.83 -11.74
N ARG A 30 -1.91 7.71 -12.31
CA ARG A 30 -2.61 7.12 -13.47
C ARG A 30 -3.99 6.59 -13.14
N LEU A 31 -4.27 6.26 -11.88
CA LEU A 31 -5.60 5.81 -11.43
C LEU A 31 -6.52 6.96 -11.04
N ASN A 32 -6.06 8.20 -11.06
CA ASN A 32 -6.84 9.38 -10.65
C ASN A 32 -8.16 9.55 -11.43
N TRP A 33 -8.23 9.05 -12.66
CA TRP A 33 -9.46 9.10 -13.46
C TRP A 33 -10.62 8.29 -12.82
N ILE A 34 -10.31 7.29 -12.00
CA ILE A 34 -11.33 6.47 -11.30
C ILE A 34 -12.13 7.36 -10.36
N GLU A 35 -11.44 8.18 -9.57
CA GLU A 35 -12.05 9.13 -8.65
C GLU A 35 -12.88 10.16 -9.41
N ASN A 36 -12.32 10.77 -10.45
CA ASN A 36 -13.00 11.79 -11.25
C ASN A 36 -14.32 11.28 -11.84
N ARG A 37 -14.42 10.02 -12.21
CA ARG A 37 -15.65 9.45 -12.77
C ARG A 37 -16.82 9.54 -11.79
N HIS A 38 -16.62 9.12 -10.55
CA HIS A 38 -17.72 9.09 -9.60
C HIS A 38 -17.90 10.41 -8.84
N THR A 39 -16.84 11.16 -8.54
CA THR A 39 -16.94 12.41 -7.77
C THR A 39 -17.29 13.61 -8.65
N THR A 40 -16.71 13.69 -9.86
CA THR A 40 -16.86 14.84 -10.75
C THR A 40 -17.94 14.61 -11.80
N LEU A 41 -17.97 13.42 -12.42
CA LEU A 41 -18.89 13.12 -13.52
C LEU A 41 -20.20 12.45 -13.05
N GLY A 42 -20.31 12.10 -11.76
CA GLY A 42 -21.50 11.47 -11.20
C GLY A 42 -21.76 10.03 -11.71
N GLU A 43 -20.73 9.38 -12.26
CA GLU A 43 -20.83 8.00 -12.69
C GLU A 43 -20.78 7.03 -11.51
N SER A 44 -21.13 5.76 -11.74
CA SER A 44 -21.02 4.74 -10.71
C SER A 44 -19.57 4.48 -10.30
N ASN A 45 -19.32 4.30 -9.00
CA ASN A 45 -18.00 3.92 -8.51
C ASN A 45 -17.69 2.46 -8.90
N ILE A 46 -16.78 2.27 -9.85
CA ILE A 46 -16.41 0.97 -10.42
C ILE A 46 -15.47 0.15 -9.55
N VAL A 47 -14.96 0.70 -8.44
CA VAL A 47 -14.03 0.04 -7.51
C VAL A 47 -14.60 -0.12 -6.09
N LYS A 48 -15.86 0.20 -5.88
CA LYS A 48 -16.50 0.23 -4.55
C LYS A 48 -16.46 -1.09 -3.78
N ASP A 49 -16.41 -2.20 -4.51
CA ASP A 49 -16.45 -3.55 -3.95
C ASP A 49 -15.04 -4.19 -3.87
N ILE A 50 -14.03 -3.51 -4.39
CA ILE A 50 -12.64 -4.00 -4.38
C ILE A 50 -11.98 -3.63 -3.06
N GLU A 51 -11.59 -4.64 -2.29
CA GLU A 51 -10.80 -4.42 -1.07
C GLU A 51 -9.38 -3.96 -1.42
N THR A 52 -8.84 -3.05 -0.61
CA THR A 52 -7.44 -2.62 -0.79
C THR A 52 -6.63 -2.74 0.47
N GLY A 53 -5.35 -2.95 0.25
CA GLY A 53 -4.30 -2.86 1.25
C GLY A 53 -3.09 -2.10 0.73
N PHE A 54 -2.26 -1.63 1.65
CA PHE A 54 -0.98 -1.01 1.33
C PHE A 54 0.07 -1.45 2.34
N ILE A 55 1.11 -2.08 1.85
CA ILE A 55 2.23 -2.53 2.66
C ILE A 55 3.48 -1.80 2.23
N CYS A 56 4.02 -0.96 3.09
CA CYS A 56 5.30 -0.33 2.82
C CYS A 56 6.43 -1.02 3.56
N VAL A 57 7.55 -1.13 2.89
CA VAL A 57 8.74 -1.83 3.37
C VAL A 57 9.92 -0.88 3.37
N GLY A 58 10.67 -0.87 4.45
CA GLY A 58 11.93 -0.13 4.49
C GLY A 58 12.46 0.09 5.88
N GLN A 59 13.67 0.57 5.93
CA GLN A 59 14.29 1.18 7.09
C GLN A 59 13.92 2.64 7.11
N ASN A 60 12.83 3.00 7.71
CA ASN A 60 12.44 4.35 7.44
C ASN A 60 11.70 4.99 8.60
N TRP A 61 12.02 6.21 8.78
CA TRP A 61 11.14 7.15 9.43
C TRP A 61 9.95 7.45 8.49
N ASN A 62 8.82 7.78 9.04
CA ASN A 62 7.61 8.19 8.33
C ASN A 62 6.79 7.07 7.65
N GLY A 63 7.16 5.81 7.76
CA GLY A 63 6.43 4.70 7.12
C GLY A 63 4.99 4.56 7.60
N GLU A 64 4.73 4.74 8.89
CA GLU A 64 3.39 4.69 9.46
C GLU A 64 2.50 5.83 8.91
N ASN A 65 3.04 7.03 8.81
CA ASN A 65 2.31 8.18 8.27
C ASN A 65 2.01 8.00 6.77
N VAL A 66 2.98 7.50 6.01
CA VAL A 66 2.79 7.17 4.59
C VAL A 66 1.68 6.14 4.44
N THR A 67 1.68 5.07 5.24
CA THR A 67 0.65 4.03 5.19
C THR A 67 -0.74 4.60 5.46
N LYS A 68 -0.86 5.48 6.45
CA LYS A 68 -2.13 6.17 6.76
C LYS A 68 -2.61 7.03 5.60
N ILE A 69 -1.71 7.84 5.02
CA ILE A 69 -2.04 8.67 3.87
C ILE A 69 -2.51 7.82 2.70
N GLN A 70 -1.84 6.71 2.40
CA GLN A 70 -2.23 5.84 1.28
C GLN A 70 -3.59 5.17 1.51
N LYS A 71 -3.94 4.84 2.73
CA LYS A 71 -5.28 4.37 3.07
C LYS A 71 -6.35 5.42 2.76
N ASP A 72 -6.10 6.68 3.13
CA ASP A 72 -7.02 7.77 2.83
C ASP A 72 -7.14 8.02 1.33
N VAL A 73 -6.02 7.92 0.57
CA VAL A 73 -6.01 8.03 -0.90
C VAL A 73 -6.85 6.92 -1.54
N HIS A 74 -6.68 5.66 -1.14
CA HIS A 74 -7.46 4.55 -1.69
C HIS A 74 -8.94 4.69 -1.37
N LYS A 75 -9.27 5.13 -0.16
CA LYS A 75 -10.65 5.44 0.22
C LYS A 75 -11.22 6.57 -0.64
N PHE A 76 -10.44 7.61 -0.90
CA PHE A 76 -10.83 8.73 -1.73
C PHE A 76 -11.08 8.30 -3.18
N TYR A 77 -10.30 7.36 -3.71
CA TYR A 77 -10.53 6.77 -5.02
C TYR A 77 -11.79 5.88 -5.08
N GLY A 78 -12.39 5.59 -3.93
CA GLY A 78 -13.63 4.83 -3.85
C GLY A 78 -13.47 3.34 -3.61
N PHE A 79 -12.23 2.88 -3.34
CA PHE A 79 -11.97 1.51 -2.90
C PHE A 79 -12.49 1.25 -1.47
N LYS A 80 -12.53 -0.02 -1.10
CA LYS A 80 -12.86 -0.49 0.25
C LYS A 80 -11.59 -0.88 1.02
N PRO A 81 -11.01 0.01 1.87
CA PRO A 81 -9.82 -0.32 2.63
C PRO A 81 -10.08 -1.42 3.66
N ASN A 82 -9.19 -2.41 3.71
CA ASN A 82 -9.15 -3.44 4.73
C ASN A 82 -8.05 -3.11 5.74
N ASP A 83 -8.42 -2.78 6.98
CA ASP A 83 -7.51 -2.26 8.01
C ASP A 83 -6.35 -3.21 8.33
N ASP A 84 -6.57 -4.52 8.25
CA ASP A 84 -5.53 -5.52 8.48
C ASP A 84 -4.44 -5.55 7.38
N LEU A 85 -4.69 -4.89 6.25
CA LEU A 85 -3.80 -4.84 5.10
C LEU A 85 -3.05 -3.51 4.94
N TYR A 86 -3.17 -2.58 5.89
CA TYR A 86 -2.43 -1.30 5.86
C TYR A 86 -1.40 -1.25 6.97
N TRP A 87 -0.14 -1.51 6.61
CA TRP A 87 0.92 -1.49 7.60
C TRP A 87 2.30 -1.18 7.02
N ASN A 88 3.12 -0.61 7.88
CA ASN A 88 4.53 -0.40 7.63
C ASN A 88 5.33 -1.58 8.18
N TRP A 89 6.01 -2.31 7.31
CA TRP A 89 6.84 -3.42 7.72
C TRP A 89 8.31 -3.03 7.78
N GLN A 90 8.85 -3.03 8.97
CA GLN A 90 10.26 -2.82 9.20
C GLN A 90 10.94 -4.16 9.48
N TYR A 91 11.85 -4.55 8.60
CA TYR A 91 12.53 -5.84 8.68
C TYR A 91 13.66 -5.89 9.71
N THR A 92 14.17 -4.74 10.18
CA THR A 92 15.21 -4.63 11.21
C THR A 92 14.64 -4.14 12.54
N LYS A 93 15.30 -4.50 13.65
CA LYS A 93 14.93 -3.99 14.96
C LYS A 93 15.32 -2.53 15.16
N ASN A 94 16.38 -2.11 14.50
CA ASN A 94 16.90 -0.75 14.55
C ASN A 94 16.76 -0.12 13.17
N VAL A 95 16.19 1.06 13.12
CA VAL A 95 16.01 1.85 11.89
C VAL A 95 17.31 2.05 11.11
N ASN A 96 18.43 2.10 11.81
CA ASN A 96 19.76 2.34 11.22
C ASN A 96 20.58 1.06 11.01
N ASP A 97 19.99 -0.11 11.22
CA ASP A 97 20.72 -1.37 11.02
C ASP A 97 20.66 -1.80 9.56
N GLU A 98 21.74 -1.57 8.82
CA GLU A 98 21.89 -1.89 7.40
C GLU A 98 22.82 -3.08 7.14
N THR A 99 23.07 -3.91 8.16
CA THR A 99 23.96 -5.06 8.01
C THR A 99 23.29 -6.18 7.21
N GLN A 100 24.09 -6.94 6.45
CA GLN A 100 23.59 -8.13 5.74
C GLN A 100 22.93 -9.15 6.68
N LYS A 101 23.35 -9.20 7.92
CA LYS A 101 22.77 -10.08 8.94
C LYS A 101 21.32 -9.74 9.24
N SER A 102 20.96 -8.46 9.24
CA SER A 102 19.59 -8.02 9.47
C SER A 102 18.64 -8.40 8.33
N TYR A 103 19.17 -8.55 7.13
CA TYR A 103 18.36 -8.95 5.97
C TYR A 103 18.19 -10.48 5.81
N LYS A 104 19.08 -11.26 6.37
CA LYS A 104 19.21 -12.70 6.09
C LYS A 104 17.92 -13.50 6.19
N ASP A 105 17.09 -13.20 7.18
CA ASP A 105 15.84 -13.91 7.44
C ASP A 105 14.60 -13.01 7.30
N SER A 106 14.76 -11.83 6.69
CA SER A 106 13.69 -10.84 6.56
C SER A 106 12.46 -11.40 5.83
N HIS A 107 12.65 -12.20 4.78
CA HIS A 107 11.56 -12.83 4.04
C HIS A 107 10.74 -13.81 4.90
N LYS A 108 11.39 -14.58 5.76
CA LYS A 108 10.70 -15.50 6.69
C LYS A 108 9.88 -14.73 7.72
N LYS A 109 10.44 -13.64 8.22
CA LYS A 109 9.76 -12.75 9.14
C LYS A 109 8.56 -12.10 8.47
N PHE A 110 8.70 -11.62 7.24
CA PHE A 110 7.61 -11.04 6.47
C PHE A 110 6.46 -12.03 6.30
N ILE A 111 6.73 -13.25 5.84
CA ILE A 111 5.71 -14.29 5.66
C ILE A 111 4.99 -14.60 6.97
N LYS A 112 5.72 -14.62 8.10
CA LYS A 112 5.14 -14.86 9.42
C LYS A 112 4.26 -13.71 9.91
N ASP A 113 4.67 -12.47 9.64
CA ASP A 113 4.00 -11.26 10.11
C ASP A 113 2.79 -10.89 9.22
N THR A 114 2.77 -11.40 8.00
CA THR A 114 1.72 -11.05 7.01
C THR A 114 0.40 -11.74 7.35
N LYS A 115 -0.65 -10.93 7.44
CA LYS A 115 -2.03 -11.37 7.66
C LYS A 115 -2.83 -11.40 6.35
N LEU A 116 -2.23 -11.88 5.27
CA LEU A 116 -2.94 -11.99 4.00
C LEU A 116 -4.18 -12.89 4.15
N PRO A 117 -5.31 -12.53 3.56
CA PRO A 117 -6.49 -13.40 3.52
C PRO A 117 -6.11 -14.76 2.91
N LYS A 118 -6.59 -15.83 3.50
CA LYS A 118 -6.39 -17.18 2.99
C LYS A 118 -7.29 -17.43 1.80
#